data_f96abf3ce2e535ac951c78fe6592820e
#
_entry.id   f96abf3ce2e535ac951c78fe6592820e
#
_cell.length_a   1.000
_cell.length_b   1.000
_cell.length_c   1.000
_cell.angle_alpha   90.00
_cell.angle_beta   90.00
_cell.angle_gamma   90.00
#
_symmetry.space_group_name_H-M   'P 1'
#
loop_
_entity.id
_entity.type
_entity.pdbx_description
1 polymer ?
#
loop_
_entity_poly.entity_id
_entity_poly.type
_entity_poly.pdbx_seq_one_letter_code
_entity_poly.pdbx_strand_id
1 'polypeptide(L)'
;KGNTPSDFAITKVTLKGEAYSGDCFTIDPNDGFISINSTKDMQVGLYKLSISCISGGNYYEFKDIVEINFLKAVPDGITVEPNKLQVKYNDIIDETSEVELPTAQVKTDGDHVTITKYEIAKSDYSKYFDITKSGKISIIKGSTALLPGIYNISLKLTTGASSEDEGIFENALEINVTSAPFGLEYTPNEDMLEAENDKSGKTSFQSNAPALKGSLEGIEYSIKNITPTTDKIKIDPTTGVLSVDKDHGLQSG
;
A
#
# COMPACT_ATOMS: atom_id res chain seq x y z
N LYS A 1 36.04 49.99 -3.50
CA LYS A 1 35.22 49.62 -2.31
C LYS A 1 34.10 50.63 -2.26
N GLY A 2 32.84 50.18 -2.33
CA GLY A 2 31.66 51.02 -2.16
C GLY A 2 31.43 51.36 -0.69
N ASN A 3 30.51 52.30 -0.42
CA ASN A 3 30.04 52.60 0.94
C ASN A 3 29.34 51.37 1.54
N THR A 4 29.44 51.21 2.85
CA THR A 4 28.71 50.16 3.56
C THR A 4 27.20 50.42 3.46
N PRO A 5 26.36 49.48 2.98
CA PRO A 5 24.92 49.66 2.99
C PRO A 5 24.35 49.67 4.40
N SER A 6 23.22 50.36 4.58
CA SER A 6 22.41 50.42 5.80
C SER A 6 20.92 50.51 5.44
N ASP A 7 20.07 50.56 6.45
CA ASP A 7 18.61 50.75 6.31
C ASP A 7 17.98 49.73 5.37
N PHE A 8 18.37 48.48 5.60
CA PHE A 8 17.79 47.35 4.88
C PHE A 8 16.31 47.19 5.22
N ALA A 9 15.49 46.96 4.19
CA ALA A 9 14.06 46.71 4.36
C ALA A 9 13.54 45.69 3.31
N ILE A 10 12.61 44.87 3.71
CA ILE A 10 11.83 44.04 2.78
C ILE A 10 10.76 44.92 2.15
N THR A 11 10.82 45.14 0.83
CA THR A 11 9.89 46.02 0.10
C THR A 11 8.71 45.24 -0.47
N LYS A 12 8.91 43.98 -0.77
CA LYS A 12 7.88 43.08 -1.32
C LYS A 12 8.18 41.65 -0.99
N VAL A 13 7.12 40.87 -0.71
CA VAL A 13 7.15 39.44 -0.65
C VAL A 13 6.13 38.87 -1.65
N THR A 14 6.51 37.86 -2.40
CA THR A 14 5.57 37.09 -3.21
C THR A 14 5.62 35.63 -2.82
N LEU A 15 4.48 34.93 -2.94
CA LEU A 15 4.34 33.50 -2.79
C LEU A 15 3.78 32.92 -4.11
N LYS A 16 4.48 31.97 -4.72
CA LYS A 16 4.08 31.37 -6.02
C LYS A 16 3.82 32.43 -7.11
N GLY A 17 4.50 33.55 -7.03
CA GLY A 17 4.36 34.70 -7.97
C GLY A 17 3.32 35.75 -7.60
N GLU A 18 2.41 35.47 -6.66
CA GLU A 18 1.38 36.40 -6.19
C GLU A 18 1.85 37.19 -4.97
N ALA A 19 1.30 38.39 -4.76
CA ALA A 19 1.65 39.21 -3.62
C ALA A 19 1.28 38.53 -2.29
N TYR A 20 2.22 38.47 -1.35
CA TYR A 20 2.02 37.91 -0.03
C TYR A 20 2.05 39.01 1.03
N SER A 21 1.01 39.09 1.86
CA SER A 21 0.82 40.16 2.86
C SER A 21 1.11 39.72 4.31
N GLY A 22 1.57 38.48 4.51
CA GLY A 22 1.95 37.99 5.86
C GLY A 22 3.27 38.60 6.32
N ASP A 23 3.49 38.61 7.63
CA ASP A 23 4.66 39.20 8.31
C ASP A 23 5.67 38.13 8.77
N CYS A 24 5.72 37.00 8.05
CA CYS A 24 6.58 35.88 8.40
C CYS A 24 8.08 36.17 8.34
N PHE A 25 8.49 37.22 7.59
CA PHE A 25 9.89 37.59 7.38
C PHE A 25 10.22 38.91 8.01
N THR A 26 11.40 39.01 8.65
CA THR A 26 12.00 40.24 9.10
C THR A 26 13.40 40.37 8.56
N ILE A 27 13.88 41.61 8.48
CA ILE A 27 15.24 41.94 8.09
C ILE A 27 15.83 42.94 9.12
N ASP A 28 17.06 42.68 9.57
CA ASP A 28 17.78 43.63 10.40
C ASP A 28 18.19 44.84 9.52
N PRO A 29 17.79 46.06 9.89
CA PRO A 29 18.08 47.25 9.08
C PRO A 29 19.57 47.60 9.03
N ASN A 30 20.39 47.10 9.94
CA ASN A 30 21.81 47.46 10.03
C ASN A 30 22.70 46.56 9.17
N ASP A 31 22.42 45.27 9.14
CA ASP A 31 23.28 44.29 8.48
C ASP A 31 22.59 43.49 7.37
N GLY A 32 21.24 43.62 7.22
CA GLY A 32 20.47 42.92 6.21
C GLY A 32 20.21 41.44 6.53
N PHE A 33 20.41 41.00 7.79
CA PHE A 33 20.11 39.63 8.19
C PHE A 33 18.61 39.37 8.14
N ILE A 34 18.22 38.34 7.41
CA ILE A 34 16.82 37.94 7.25
C ILE A 34 16.48 36.81 8.22
N SER A 35 15.38 36.95 8.92
CA SER A 35 14.85 35.95 9.85
C SER A 35 13.42 35.60 9.51
N ILE A 36 13.04 34.35 9.84
CA ILE A 36 11.66 33.90 9.82
C ILE A 36 11.10 33.97 11.23
N ASN A 37 10.08 34.83 11.44
CA ASN A 37 9.47 35.05 12.75
C ASN A 37 8.65 33.87 13.24
N SER A 38 7.88 33.26 12.32
CA SER A 38 7.01 32.13 12.61
C SER A 38 6.73 31.35 11.32
N THR A 39 6.74 30.05 11.40
CA THR A 39 6.33 29.18 10.29
C THR A 39 4.85 28.79 10.37
N LYS A 40 4.15 29.16 11.47
CA LYS A 40 2.77 28.72 11.74
C LYS A 40 1.77 29.13 10.67
N ASP A 41 1.94 30.33 10.11
CA ASP A 41 1.02 30.90 9.12
C ASP A 41 1.63 30.89 7.70
N MET A 42 2.79 30.28 7.53
CA MET A 42 3.41 30.10 6.22
C MET A 42 2.69 29.03 5.40
N GLN A 43 2.43 29.37 4.15
CA GLN A 43 1.90 28.41 3.16
C GLN A 43 3.05 27.77 2.39
N VAL A 44 2.88 26.51 2.05
CA VAL A 44 3.87 25.79 1.21
C VAL A 44 4.02 26.46 -0.14
N GLY A 45 5.27 26.66 -0.55
CA GLY A 45 5.62 27.22 -1.84
C GLY A 45 6.88 28.09 -1.83
N LEU A 46 7.17 28.63 -2.98
CA LEU A 46 8.34 29.49 -3.20
C LEU A 46 8.01 30.93 -2.86
N TYR A 47 8.68 31.44 -1.82
CA TYR A 47 8.67 32.85 -1.46
C TYR A 47 9.83 33.58 -2.15
N LYS A 48 9.55 34.76 -2.71
CA LYS A 48 10.60 35.67 -3.23
C LYS A 48 10.50 37.00 -2.53
N LEU A 49 11.63 37.47 -2.05
CA LEU A 49 11.74 38.71 -1.32
C LEU A 49 12.50 39.75 -2.16
N SER A 50 11.92 40.95 -2.27
CA SER A 50 12.59 42.14 -2.79
C SER A 50 13.08 42.96 -1.60
N ILE A 51 14.30 43.46 -1.69
CA ILE A 51 14.99 44.13 -0.57
C ILE A 51 15.50 45.46 -1.05
N SER A 52 15.38 46.49 -0.20
CA SER A 52 16.03 47.77 -0.40
C SER A 52 17.12 48.02 0.62
N CYS A 53 18.04 48.90 0.28
CA CYS A 53 19.02 49.49 1.21
C CYS A 53 19.42 50.90 0.79
N ILE A 54 20.07 51.60 1.70
CA ILE A 54 20.70 52.89 1.42
C ILE A 54 22.23 52.71 1.41
N SER A 55 22.90 53.24 0.41
CA SER A 55 24.36 53.21 0.33
C SER A 55 24.85 54.53 -0.26
N GLY A 56 25.75 55.20 0.45
CA GLY A 56 26.26 56.53 0.06
C GLY A 56 25.17 57.60 -0.06
N GLY A 57 24.09 57.50 0.72
CA GLY A 57 22.94 58.38 0.68
C GLY A 57 21.93 58.11 -0.46
N ASN A 58 22.13 57.09 -1.27
CA ASN A 58 21.23 56.70 -2.35
C ASN A 58 20.44 55.44 -1.99
N TYR A 59 19.16 55.40 -2.41
CA TYR A 59 18.27 54.25 -2.29
C TYR A 59 18.48 53.25 -3.44
N TYR A 60 18.56 51.98 -3.10
CA TYR A 60 18.66 50.89 -4.05
C TYR A 60 17.62 49.84 -3.71
N GLU A 61 16.96 49.28 -4.73
CA GLU A 61 16.02 48.15 -4.60
C GLU A 61 16.47 46.97 -5.48
N PHE A 62 16.47 45.79 -4.88
CA PHE A 62 16.81 44.52 -5.53
C PHE A 62 15.57 43.65 -5.52
N LYS A 63 15.02 43.40 -6.71
CA LYS A 63 13.80 42.63 -6.87
C LYS A 63 14.09 41.12 -6.83
N ASP A 64 13.24 40.38 -6.08
CA ASP A 64 13.25 38.91 -6.01
C ASP A 64 14.65 38.33 -5.73
N ILE A 65 15.45 39.03 -4.90
CA ILE A 65 16.86 38.71 -4.65
C ILE A 65 17.06 37.52 -3.71
N VAL A 66 16.04 37.20 -2.89
CA VAL A 66 16.07 36.06 -1.99
C VAL A 66 14.91 35.12 -2.33
N GLU A 67 15.21 33.86 -2.48
CA GLU A 67 14.24 32.80 -2.70
C GLU A 67 14.24 31.83 -1.51
N ILE A 68 13.06 31.58 -0.93
CA ILE A 68 12.87 30.67 0.19
C ILE A 68 11.77 29.69 -0.20
N ASN A 69 12.13 28.43 -0.35
CA ASN A 69 11.14 27.37 -0.63
C ASN A 69 10.69 26.74 0.69
N PHE A 70 9.43 26.98 1.07
CA PHE A 70 8.83 26.39 2.26
C PHE A 70 8.07 25.13 1.86
N LEU A 71 8.46 24.00 2.43
CA LEU A 71 7.97 22.66 2.08
C LEU A 71 7.36 21.99 3.31
N LYS A 72 6.46 21.04 3.09
CA LYS A 72 5.99 20.12 4.12
C LYS A 72 7.13 19.20 4.55
N ALA A 73 7.12 18.79 5.81
CA ALA A 73 8.08 17.79 6.30
C ALA A 73 7.87 16.42 5.61
N VAL A 74 6.60 16.02 5.46
CA VAL A 74 6.18 14.82 4.73
C VAL A 74 5.05 15.15 3.75
N PRO A 75 4.81 14.36 2.70
CA PRO A 75 3.64 14.51 1.83
C PRO A 75 2.34 14.38 2.63
N ASP A 76 1.29 15.15 2.27
CA ASP A 76 -0.06 14.97 2.83
C ASP A 76 -0.71 13.68 2.35
N GLY A 77 -0.32 13.19 1.19
CA GLY A 77 -0.80 11.98 0.57
C GLY A 77 0.15 11.45 -0.49
N ILE A 78 -0.10 10.23 -0.90
CA ILE A 78 0.61 9.58 -2.00
C ILE A 78 -0.39 9.00 -2.99
N THR A 79 0.06 8.80 -4.21
CA THR A 79 -0.64 7.99 -5.21
C THR A 79 0.26 6.82 -5.58
N VAL A 80 -0.31 5.63 -5.72
CA VAL A 80 0.40 4.46 -6.23
C VAL A 80 -0.21 4.08 -7.56
N GLU A 81 0.60 3.96 -8.61
CA GLU A 81 0.15 3.65 -9.95
C GLU A 81 0.85 2.43 -10.54
N PRO A 82 0.06 1.42 -10.95
CA PRO A 82 -1.37 1.25 -10.68
C PRO A 82 -1.63 1.00 -9.20
N ASN A 83 -2.80 1.39 -8.67
CA ASN A 83 -3.16 1.20 -7.27
C ASN A 83 -3.70 -0.21 -6.95
N LYS A 84 -3.85 -1.04 -7.98
CA LYS A 84 -4.22 -2.46 -7.87
C LYS A 84 -3.35 -3.29 -8.80
N LEU A 85 -2.75 -4.34 -8.26
CA LEU A 85 -2.03 -5.36 -9.03
C LEU A 85 -2.80 -6.67 -8.97
N GLN A 86 -2.85 -7.38 -10.10
CA GLN A 86 -3.34 -8.75 -10.16
C GLN A 86 -2.23 -9.66 -10.67
N VAL A 87 -1.99 -10.77 -9.98
CA VAL A 87 -0.93 -11.71 -10.31
C VAL A 87 -1.39 -13.15 -10.05
N LYS A 88 -0.93 -14.09 -10.86
CA LYS A 88 -1.20 -15.52 -10.64
C LYS A 88 -0.19 -16.08 -9.64
N TYR A 89 -0.67 -16.89 -8.71
CA TYR A 89 0.17 -17.56 -7.73
C TYR A 89 1.30 -18.38 -8.38
N ASN A 90 0.98 -19.11 -9.46
CA ASN A 90 1.98 -19.89 -10.18
C ASN A 90 3.11 -19.04 -10.77
N ASP A 91 2.81 -17.81 -11.21
CA ASP A 91 3.84 -16.90 -11.76
C ASP A 91 4.76 -16.37 -10.64
N ILE A 92 4.25 -16.30 -9.40
CA ILE A 92 5.06 -15.90 -8.23
C ILE A 92 6.00 -17.02 -7.81
N ILE A 93 5.52 -18.26 -7.69
CA ILE A 93 6.28 -19.38 -7.12
C ILE A 93 7.29 -20.01 -8.10
N ASP A 94 7.09 -19.81 -9.41
CA ASP A 94 8.00 -20.33 -10.44
C ASP A 94 9.15 -19.33 -10.66
N GLU A 95 10.26 -19.58 -9.97
CA GLU A 95 11.48 -18.79 -10.10
C GLU A 95 12.12 -18.88 -11.49
N THR A 96 11.81 -19.93 -12.23
CA THR A 96 12.36 -20.19 -13.57
C THR A 96 11.56 -19.53 -14.68
N SER A 97 10.34 -19.09 -14.38
CA SER A 97 9.45 -18.44 -15.32
C SER A 97 10.05 -17.12 -15.80
N GLU A 98 10.01 -16.87 -17.11
CA GLU A 98 10.37 -15.59 -17.73
C GLU A 98 9.25 -14.52 -17.59
N VAL A 99 8.11 -14.87 -16.99
CA VAL A 99 7.00 -13.94 -16.76
C VAL A 99 7.45 -12.82 -15.81
N GLU A 100 7.40 -11.59 -16.28
CA GLU A 100 7.61 -10.42 -15.43
C GLU A 100 6.40 -10.20 -14.53
N LEU A 101 6.64 -10.12 -13.22
CA LEU A 101 5.60 -9.80 -12.25
C LEU A 101 5.22 -8.31 -12.34
N PRO A 102 3.93 -7.96 -12.14
CA PRO A 102 3.50 -6.58 -12.18
C PRO A 102 4.16 -5.76 -11.07
N THR A 103 4.35 -4.47 -11.34
CA THR A 103 4.95 -3.51 -10.41
C THR A 103 4.10 -2.27 -10.32
N ALA A 104 4.26 -1.51 -9.24
CA ALA A 104 3.59 -0.23 -9.03
C ALA A 104 4.60 0.85 -8.65
N GLN A 105 4.28 2.11 -8.90
CA GLN A 105 5.14 3.25 -8.64
C GLN A 105 4.47 4.23 -7.69
N VAL A 106 5.17 4.60 -6.63
CA VAL A 106 4.75 5.66 -5.70
C VAL A 106 4.98 7.02 -6.34
N LYS A 107 3.99 7.90 -6.23
CA LYS A 107 4.02 9.31 -6.64
C LYS A 107 3.55 10.20 -5.50
N THR A 108 4.05 11.42 -5.44
CA THR A 108 3.66 12.45 -4.48
C THR A 108 3.42 13.77 -5.19
N ASP A 109 2.84 14.75 -4.51
CA ASP A 109 2.57 16.10 -5.02
C ASP A 109 3.84 16.97 -5.21
N GLY A 110 4.96 16.57 -4.59
CA GLY A 110 6.22 17.30 -4.68
C GLY A 110 6.34 18.49 -3.73
N ASP A 111 5.31 18.87 -3.01
CA ASP A 111 5.29 20.02 -2.08
C ASP A 111 5.90 19.67 -0.69
N HIS A 112 6.85 18.76 -0.66
CA HIS A 112 7.47 18.23 0.56
C HIS A 112 9.00 18.17 0.44
N VAL A 113 9.65 18.04 1.59
CA VAL A 113 11.08 17.77 1.66
C VAL A 113 11.41 16.46 0.94
N THR A 114 12.59 16.38 0.35
CA THR A 114 13.04 15.21 -0.42
C THR A 114 12.84 13.91 0.38
N ILE A 115 12.19 12.93 -0.23
CA ILE A 115 12.06 11.59 0.33
C ILE A 115 13.43 10.91 0.25
N THR A 116 13.92 10.48 1.39
CA THR A 116 15.21 9.80 1.55
C THR A 116 15.06 8.28 1.59
N LYS A 117 13.85 7.78 1.99
CA LYS A 117 13.59 6.36 2.12
C LYS A 117 12.13 6.01 1.85
N TYR A 118 11.94 4.94 1.10
CA TYR A 118 10.66 4.27 0.92
C TYR A 118 10.72 2.91 1.59
N GLU A 119 9.70 2.55 2.34
CA GLU A 119 9.58 1.26 3.02
C GLU A 119 8.16 0.72 2.92
N ILE A 120 8.04 -0.59 2.84
CA ILE A 120 6.76 -1.26 3.07
C ILE A 120 6.53 -1.31 4.57
N ALA A 121 5.41 -0.78 5.04
CA ALA A 121 5.07 -0.82 6.46
C ALA A 121 4.99 -2.26 6.95
N LYS A 122 5.47 -2.50 8.17
CA LYS A 122 5.60 -3.85 8.72
C LYS A 122 4.23 -4.52 8.85
N SER A 123 4.10 -5.71 8.26
CA SER A 123 2.97 -6.61 8.37
C SER A 123 3.46 -8.06 8.28
N ASP A 124 2.57 -9.04 8.52
CA ASP A 124 2.92 -10.46 8.44
C ASP A 124 3.37 -10.88 7.03
N TYR A 125 2.92 -10.15 6.01
CA TYR A 125 3.20 -10.42 4.61
C TYR A 125 4.16 -9.42 3.96
N SER A 126 4.61 -8.36 4.65
CA SER A 126 5.52 -7.33 4.09
C SER A 126 6.81 -7.91 3.51
N LYS A 127 7.28 -9.04 4.04
CA LYS A 127 8.49 -9.76 3.57
C LYS A 127 8.41 -10.35 2.17
N TYR A 128 7.22 -10.40 1.55
CA TYR A 128 7.01 -10.92 0.20
C TYR A 128 7.06 -9.84 -0.88
N PHE A 129 7.24 -8.61 -0.47
CA PHE A 129 7.25 -7.45 -1.34
C PHE A 129 8.54 -6.65 -1.14
N ASP A 130 8.97 -5.97 -2.19
CA ASP A 130 10.13 -5.09 -2.17
C ASP A 130 9.77 -3.70 -2.68
N ILE A 131 10.51 -2.70 -2.22
CA ILE A 131 10.37 -1.32 -2.69
C ILE A 131 11.74 -0.70 -2.89
N THR A 132 11.95 -0.12 -4.08
CA THR A 132 13.22 0.53 -4.41
C THR A 132 13.34 1.91 -3.78
N LYS A 133 14.56 2.48 -3.82
CA LYS A 133 14.82 3.88 -3.41
C LYS A 133 14.06 4.92 -4.23
N SER A 134 13.54 4.55 -5.40
CA SER A 134 12.70 5.40 -6.24
C SER A 134 11.20 5.18 -6.03
N GLY A 135 10.81 4.34 -5.07
CA GLY A 135 9.40 4.05 -4.79
C GLY A 135 8.74 3.06 -5.74
N LYS A 136 9.51 2.25 -6.49
CA LYS A 136 8.96 1.15 -7.30
C LYS A 136 8.72 -0.07 -6.42
N ILE A 137 7.46 -0.53 -6.36
CA ILE A 137 7.02 -1.69 -5.58
C ILE A 137 6.99 -2.92 -6.50
N SER A 138 7.46 -4.05 -5.98
CA SER A 138 7.48 -5.34 -6.68
C SER A 138 7.15 -6.50 -5.75
N ILE A 139 6.70 -7.61 -6.35
CA ILE A 139 6.46 -8.87 -5.66
C ILE A 139 7.74 -9.71 -5.79
N ILE A 140 8.17 -10.36 -4.69
CA ILE A 140 9.37 -11.19 -4.69
C ILE A 140 9.03 -12.58 -5.27
N LYS A 141 9.68 -12.96 -6.38
CA LYS A 141 9.56 -14.31 -6.94
C LYS A 141 10.06 -15.38 -5.96
N GLY A 142 9.53 -16.58 -6.07
CA GLY A 142 9.83 -17.67 -5.14
C GLY A 142 9.07 -17.62 -3.82
N SER A 143 8.20 -16.63 -3.63
CA SER A 143 7.42 -16.43 -2.39
C SER A 143 6.28 -17.46 -2.26
N THR A 144 6.61 -18.72 -2.04
CA THR A 144 5.64 -19.83 -1.98
C THR A 144 4.61 -19.70 -0.85
N ALA A 145 4.94 -18.96 0.20
CA ALA A 145 4.04 -18.71 1.33
C ALA A 145 3.14 -17.47 1.14
N LEU A 146 3.28 -16.70 0.04
CA LEU A 146 2.34 -15.67 -0.37
C LEU A 146 1.15 -16.34 -1.07
N LEU A 147 0.23 -16.88 -0.29
CA LEU A 147 -0.92 -17.64 -0.80
C LEU A 147 -1.89 -16.76 -1.60
N PRO A 148 -2.78 -17.37 -2.44
CA PRO A 148 -3.87 -16.64 -3.08
C PRO A 148 -4.72 -15.86 -2.08
N GLY A 149 -5.03 -14.59 -2.40
CA GLY A 149 -5.76 -13.67 -1.54
C GLY A 149 -5.52 -12.20 -1.90
N ILE A 150 -6.16 -11.30 -1.17
CA ILE A 150 -6.00 -9.86 -1.31
C ILE A 150 -5.09 -9.33 -0.20
N TYR A 151 -4.07 -8.58 -0.60
CA TYR A 151 -3.06 -7.98 0.28
C TYR A 151 -3.10 -6.47 0.15
N ASN A 152 -3.37 -5.77 1.23
CA ASN A 152 -3.34 -4.32 1.28
C ASN A 152 -1.98 -3.86 1.82
N ILE A 153 -1.22 -3.17 0.99
CA ILE A 153 0.13 -2.73 1.29
C ILE A 153 0.08 -1.30 1.78
N SER A 154 0.55 -1.09 3.00
CA SER A 154 0.80 0.23 3.58
C SER A 154 2.26 0.63 3.38
N LEU A 155 2.52 1.90 3.16
CA LEU A 155 3.85 2.43 2.89
C LEU A 155 4.29 3.39 3.98
N LYS A 156 5.58 3.40 4.27
CA LYS A 156 6.23 4.39 5.12
C LYS A 156 7.26 5.15 4.29
N LEU A 157 7.16 6.48 4.31
CA LEU A 157 8.09 7.38 3.66
C LEU A 157 8.83 8.18 4.72
N THR A 158 10.15 8.25 4.61
CA THR A 158 11.01 9.10 5.45
C THR A 158 11.56 10.24 4.63
N THR A 159 11.55 11.44 5.16
CA THR A 159 12.04 12.67 4.52
C THR A 159 13.11 13.33 5.38
N GLY A 160 13.83 14.30 4.77
CA GLY A 160 14.87 15.04 5.48
C GLY A 160 16.22 14.32 5.51
N ALA A 161 17.28 15.09 5.81
CA ALA A 161 18.65 14.58 5.86
C ALA A 161 19.12 14.23 7.28
N SER A 162 18.44 14.74 8.30
CA SER A 162 18.88 14.65 9.70
C SER A 162 17.77 14.37 10.69
N SER A 163 16.54 14.56 10.31
CA SER A 163 15.38 14.17 11.09
C SER A 163 14.64 13.07 10.35
N GLU A 164 14.09 12.23 11.10
CA GLU A 164 13.35 11.11 10.62
C GLU A 164 11.86 11.48 10.61
N ASP A 165 11.54 12.55 9.88
CA ASP A 165 10.15 12.87 9.62
C ASP A 165 9.54 11.75 8.79
N GLU A 166 8.58 11.05 9.34
CA GLU A 166 7.97 9.86 8.76
C GLU A 166 6.49 10.08 8.46
N GLY A 167 6.05 9.64 7.28
CA GLY A 167 4.65 9.54 6.91
C GLY A 167 4.27 8.08 6.68
N ILE A 168 3.15 7.64 7.27
CA ILE A 168 2.58 6.30 7.02
C ILE A 168 1.31 6.47 6.20
N PHE A 169 1.22 5.72 5.10
CA PHE A 169 0.11 5.74 4.15
C PHE A 169 -0.52 4.36 4.09
N GLU A 170 -1.66 4.23 4.76
CA GLU A 170 -2.35 2.96 4.92
C GLU A 170 -3.04 2.51 3.62
N ASN A 171 -2.96 1.21 3.32
CA ASN A 171 -3.63 0.57 2.19
C ASN A 171 -3.38 1.27 0.85
N ALA A 172 -2.14 1.70 0.63
CA ALA A 172 -1.76 2.48 -0.55
C ALA A 172 -1.79 1.68 -1.86
N LEU A 173 -1.64 0.35 -1.78
CA LEU A 173 -1.66 -0.56 -2.92
C LEU A 173 -2.41 -1.84 -2.55
N GLU A 174 -3.33 -2.29 -3.41
CA GLU A 174 -3.97 -3.60 -3.32
C GLU A 174 -3.29 -4.59 -4.27
N ILE A 175 -2.91 -5.77 -3.76
CA ILE A 175 -2.35 -6.86 -4.57
C ILE A 175 -3.27 -8.07 -4.46
N ASN A 176 -3.88 -8.48 -5.57
CA ASN A 176 -4.73 -9.66 -5.67
C ASN A 176 -3.93 -10.82 -6.27
N VAL A 177 -3.60 -11.79 -5.43
CA VAL A 177 -2.95 -13.05 -5.84
C VAL A 177 -4.04 -14.07 -6.13
N THR A 178 -4.12 -14.54 -7.37
CA THR A 178 -5.16 -15.46 -7.84
C THR A 178 -4.57 -16.84 -8.20
N SER A 179 -5.37 -17.88 -8.06
CA SER A 179 -5.03 -19.22 -8.56
C SER A 179 -6.28 -20.03 -8.87
N ALA A 180 -6.12 -21.15 -9.60
CA ALA A 180 -7.12 -22.18 -9.56
C ALA A 180 -7.24 -22.77 -8.13
N PRO A 181 -8.40 -23.32 -7.75
CA PRO A 181 -8.55 -24.05 -6.49
C PRO A 181 -7.59 -25.24 -6.41
N PHE A 182 -7.00 -25.47 -5.24
CA PHE A 182 -6.13 -26.62 -4.99
C PHE A 182 -6.18 -27.06 -3.52
N GLY A 183 -5.69 -28.27 -3.25
CA GLY A 183 -5.57 -28.78 -1.88
C GLY A 183 -6.93 -29.00 -1.20
N LEU A 184 -7.93 -29.54 -1.95
CA LEU A 184 -9.21 -29.95 -1.37
C LEU A 184 -8.97 -31.06 -0.35
N GLU A 185 -9.41 -30.88 0.89
CA GLU A 185 -9.20 -31.83 1.98
C GLU A 185 -10.42 -31.87 2.90
N TYR A 186 -10.88 -33.11 3.18
CA TYR A 186 -11.88 -33.37 4.20
C TYR A 186 -11.21 -33.87 5.48
N THR A 187 -11.66 -33.39 6.64
CA THR A 187 -11.14 -33.85 7.93
C THR A 187 -12.31 -34.11 8.89
N PRO A 188 -12.57 -35.37 9.30
CA PRO A 188 -11.90 -36.60 8.84
C PRO A 188 -12.20 -36.90 7.36
N ASN A 189 -11.29 -37.64 6.72
CA ASN A 189 -11.42 -38.04 5.31
C ASN A 189 -12.05 -39.46 5.16
N GLU A 190 -12.40 -40.10 6.26
CA GLU A 190 -13.09 -41.39 6.32
C GLU A 190 -14.14 -41.36 7.44
N ASP A 191 -15.19 -42.14 7.24
CA ASP A 191 -16.23 -42.40 8.25
C ASP A 191 -16.92 -43.72 7.97
N MET A 192 -17.60 -44.27 8.97
CA MET A 192 -18.36 -45.52 8.86
C MET A 192 -19.85 -45.25 9.02
N LEU A 193 -20.62 -45.82 8.12
CA LEU A 193 -22.07 -45.76 8.12
C LEU A 193 -22.63 -47.20 8.15
N GLU A 194 -23.67 -47.45 8.94
CA GLU A 194 -24.27 -48.76 8.97
C GLU A 194 -25.08 -49.06 7.70
N ALA A 195 -25.03 -50.30 7.27
CA ALA A 195 -25.85 -50.78 6.16
C ALA A 195 -27.34 -50.65 6.48
N GLU A 196 -28.18 -50.48 5.46
CA GLU A 196 -29.61 -50.25 5.61
C GLU A 196 -30.34 -51.38 6.34
N ASN A 197 -29.80 -52.62 6.30
CA ASN A 197 -30.36 -53.79 6.97
C ASN A 197 -29.91 -53.95 8.44
N ASP A 198 -29.00 -53.12 8.91
CA ASP A 198 -28.56 -53.05 10.31
C ASP A 198 -28.58 -51.59 10.80
N LYS A 199 -29.63 -51.22 11.53
CA LYS A 199 -29.88 -49.87 11.97
C LYS A 199 -29.56 -49.64 13.46
N SER A 200 -28.60 -50.38 14.00
CA SER A 200 -28.24 -50.33 15.42
C SER A 200 -27.31 -49.13 15.77
N GLY A 201 -26.64 -48.56 14.78
CA GLY A 201 -25.67 -47.46 14.99
C GLY A 201 -25.91 -46.23 14.12
N LYS A 202 -24.87 -45.76 13.41
CA LYS A 202 -24.89 -44.54 12.61
C LYS A 202 -25.59 -44.77 11.26
N THR A 203 -26.81 -44.28 11.13
CA THR A 203 -27.67 -44.45 9.95
C THR A 203 -27.71 -43.21 9.03
N SER A 204 -26.98 -42.16 9.33
CA SER A 204 -26.86 -40.95 8.51
C SER A 204 -25.47 -40.35 8.64
N PHE A 205 -25.05 -39.62 7.65
CA PHE A 205 -23.73 -38.98 7.61
C PHE A 205 -23.82 -37.56 7.16
N GLN A 206 -22.99 -36.72 7.75
CA GLN A 206 -22.69 -35.37 7.27
C GLN A 206 -21.22 -35.06 7.56
N SER A 207 -20.47 -34.69 6.52
CA SER A 207 -19.08 -34.28 6.68
C SER A 207 -18.97 -32.88 7.28
N ASN A 208 -17.79 -32.51 7.74
CA ASN A 208 -17.43 -31.11 7.83
C ASN A 208 -17.32 -30.49 6.42
N ALA A 209 -17.39 -29.17 6.33
CA ALA A 209 -17.01 -28.45 5.11
C ALA A 209 -15.51 -28.73 4.82
N PRO A 210 -15.14 -28.98 3.55
CA PRO A 210 -13.75 -29.26 3.22
C PRO A 210 -12.90 -28.00 3.34
N ALA A 211 -11.61 -28.18 3.66
CA ALA A 211 -10.60 -27.16 3.46
C ALA A 211 -10.23 -27.07 1.98
N LEU A 212 -10.08 -25.86 1.46
CA LEU A 212 -9.69 -25.60 0.09
C LEU A 212 -8.78 -24.38 0.05
N LYS A 213 -7.78 -24.40 -0.81
CA LYS A 213 -6.84 -23.31 -1.05
C LYS A 213 -7.05 -22.72 -2.44
N GLY A 214 -6.60 -21.49 -2.65
CA GLY A 214 -6.73 -20.81 -3.92
C GLY A 214 -7.76 -19.69 -3.90
N SER A 215 -8.15 -19.23 -5.07
CA SER A 215 -9.23 -18.23 -5.21
C SER A 215 -10.57 -18.93 -5.04
N LEU A 216 -11.33 -18.52 -4.03
CA LEU A 216 -12.56 -19.23 -3.60
C LEU A 216 -13.86 -18.55 -4.07
N GLU A 217 -13.76 -17.42 -4.76
CA GLU A 217 -14.93 -16.70 -5.28
C GLU A 217 -15.62 -17.51 -6.38
N GLY A 218 -16.93 -17.71 -6.25
CA GLY A 218 -17.75 -18.41 -7.25
C GLY A 218 -17.48 -19.92 -7.35
N ILE A 219 -16.90 -20.55 -6.31
CA ILE A 219 -16.67 -21.99 -6.29
C ILE A 219 -17.98 -22.73 -6.16
N GLU A 220 -18.13 -23.78 -6.99
CA GLU A 220 -19.18 -24.77 -6.88
C GLU A 220 -18.58 -26.16 -6.71
N TYR A 221 -19.12 -26.90 -5.75
CA TYR A 221 -18.70 -28.27 -5.46
C TYR A 221 -19.61 -29.30 -6.16
N SER A 222 -19.01 -30.33 -6.73
CA SER A 222 -19.75 -31.45 -7.33
C SER A 222 -18.98 -32.76 -7.13
N ILE A 223 -19.73 -33.86 -7.09
CA ILE A 223 -19.14 -35.19 -7.05
C ILE A 223 -18.95 -35.68 -8.49
N LYS A 224 -17.71 -35.94 -8.87
CA LYS A 224 -17.39 -36.44 -10.21
C LYS A 224 -17.64 -37.95 -10.35
N ASN A 225 -17.20 -38.75 -9.37
CA ASN A 225 -17.33 -40.21 -9.36
C ASN A 225 -17.58 -40.71 -7.94
N ILE A 226 -18.35 -41.78 -7.81
CA ILE A 226 -18.57 -42.52 -6.58
C ILE A 226 -18.34 -43.99 -6.87
N THR A 227 -17.60 -44.70 -6.01
CA THR A 227 -17.33 -46.12 -6.13
C THR A 227 -17.58 -46.81 -4.79
N PRO A 228 -18.50 -47.80 -4.71
CA PRO A 228 -19.43 -48.26 -5.77
C PRO A 228 -20.43 -47.16 -6.16
N THR A 229 -20.93 -47.19 -7.38
CA THR A 229 -21.86 -46.20 -7.91
C THR A 229 -23.14 -46.13 -7.07
N THR A 230 -23.48 -44.95 -6.60
CA THR A 230 -24.73 -44.68 -5.86
C THR A 230 -25.15 -43.23 -6.04
N ASP A 231 -26.45 -42.96 -5.91
CA ASP A 231 -27.06 -41.64 -5.86
C ASP A 231 -27.37 -41.15 -4.44
N LYS A 232 -27.00 -41.95 -3.43
CA LYS A 232 -27.34 -41.70 -2.03
C LYS A 232 -26.39 -40.74 -1.35
N ILE A 233 -25.17 -40.56 -1.87
CA ILE A 233 -24.20 -39.59 -1.38
C ILE A 233 -24.43 -38.28 -2.12
N LYS A 234 -24.75 -37.25 -1.38
CA LYS A 234 -25.01 -35.88 -1.89
C LYS A 234 -23.91 -34.93 -1.47
N ILE A 235 -23.73 -33.88 -2.24
CA ILE A 235 -22.85 -32.75 -1.90
C ILE A 235 -23.65 -31.47 -1.98
N ASP A 236 -23.47 -30.61 -1.00
CA ASP A 236 -23.95 -29.22 -1.08
C ASP A 236 -23.04 -28.44 -2.04
N PRO A 237 -23.57 -27.87 -3.13
CA PRO A 237 -22.74 -27.23 -4.14
C PRO A 237 -22.06 -25.95 -3.64
N THR A 238 -22.57 -25.32 -2.59
CA THR A 238 -22.03 -24.07 -2.06
C THR A 238 -21.01 -24.31 -0.94
N THR A 239 -21.28 -25.27 -0.07
CA THR A 239 -20.43 -25.53 1.11
C THR A 239 -19.47 -26.71 0.94
N GLY A 240 -19.69 -27.56 -0.06
CA GLY A 240 -18.92 -28.78 -0.25
C GLY A 240 -19.22 -29.88 0.79
N VAL A 241 -20.21 -29.69 1.65
CA VAL A 241 -20.57 -30.68 2.68
C VAL A 241 -21.17 -31.93 2.03
N LEU A 242 -20.59 -33.07 2.32
CA LEU A 242 -21.10 -34.37 1.91
C LEU A 242 -22.16 -34.88 2.89
N SER A 243 -23.22 -35.50 2.39
CA SER A 243 -24.27 -36.04 3.23
C SER A 243 -24.85 -37.37 2.70
N VAL A 244 -25.32 -38.20 3.62
CA VAL A 244 -26.11 -39.39 3.35
C VAL A 244 -27.33 -39.38 4.28
N ASP A 245 -28.52 -39.45 3.70
CA ASP A 245 -29.78 -39.43 4.46
C ASP A 245 -29.98 -40.74 5.25
N LYS A 246 -30.85 -40.69 6.24
CA LYS A 246 -31.10 -41.79 7.18
C LYS A 246 -31.54 -43.08 6.48
N ASP A 247 -32.43 -43.01 5.51
CA ASP A 247 -33.00 -44.16 4.81
C ASP A 247 -32.29 -44.33 3.45
N HIS A 248 -30.98 -44.49 3.49
CA HIS A 248 -30.10 -44.43 2.30
C HIS A 248 -30.15 -45.71 1.43
N GLY A 249 -30.55 -46.88 1.97
CA GLY A 249 -30.63 -48.13 1.22
C GLY A 249 -29.26 -48.71 0.80
N LEU A 250 -28.14 -48.17 1.30
CA LEU A 250 -26.80 -48.68 1.04
C LEU A 250 -26.62 -50.02 1.77
N GLN A 251 -26.00 -51.00 1.10
CA GLN A 251 -25.71 -52.31 1.64
C GLN A 251 -24.25 -52.41 2.07
N SER A 252 -23.96 -53.33 2.99
CA SER A 252 -22.57 -53.62 3.36
C SER A 252 -21.81 -54.17 2.15
N GLY A 253 -20.63 -53.62 1.90
CA GLY A 253 -19.76 -53.99 0.80
C GLY A 253 -18.40 -54.48 1.27
#